data_1f16874829c58b2b8d378b4428d490fb
#
_entry.id   1f16874829c58b2b8d378b4428d490fb
#
_cell.length_a   1.000
_cell.length_b   1.000
_cell.length_c   1.000
_cell.angle_alpha   90.00
_cell.angle_beta   90.00
_cell.angle_gamma   90.00
#
_symmetry.space_group_name_H-M   'P 1'
#
loop_
_entity.id
_entity.type
_entity.pdbx_description
1 polymer ?
#
loop_
_entity_poly.entity_id
_entity_poly.type
_entity_poly.pdbx_seq_one_letter_code
_entity_poly.pdbx_strand_id
1 'polypeptide(L)'
;MAKAKFERNKPHCNIGTIGHVDHGKTTLTAAITKTLHERLGTGEAVAFENIDKAPEERERGITISTAHVEYETKNRHYAHVDCPGHADYVKNMITGAAQMDGAILVVAATDGVMAQTREHILLSRQVGVPYIVVFMNKCDMVDDPELLELVDMEIRELLNEYEFPGDDTPIIQGSALKALEDPTSEWGDKVLELMDAVDSWVPDPVRETDKPFLMPVEDVFTITGRGTVATGRVERGTLHLSDEVEIIGIHEDIRKTVITGIEMFRKLLDEAQAGDNIGALLRGIQRTEIERGQCLCKPGSVKCHKKFTAQVYVLTKDEGGRHTPFFNNYRPQFYFRTTDVTGVCDLPEGVEMCMPGDNVEMTVELIHPVAMEQGLRFAIREGGRTVGSGRVVSVIE
;
A
#
# COMPACT_ATOMS: atom_id res chain seq x y z
N MET A 1 7.29 -31.80 5.29
CA MET A 1 5.82 -31.86 5.25
C MET A 1 5.36 -31.18 3.97
N ALA A 2 4.32 -31.68 3.29
CA ALA A 2 3.74 -31.00 2.15
C ALA A 2 3.08 -29.70 2.64
N LYS A 3 3.27 -28.58 1.88
CA LYS A 3 2.59 -27.34 2.19
C LYS A 3 1.08 -27.49 1.98
N ALA A 4 0.28 -26.85 2.83
CA ALA A 4 -1.16 -26.81 2.67
C ALA A 4 -1.54 -26.06 1.39
N LYS A 5 -2.66 -26.40 0.78
CA LYS A 5 -3.28 -25.62 -0.28
C LYS A 5 -4.10 -24.49 0.32
N PHE A 6 -4.10 -23.34 -0.37
CA PHE A 6 -5.01 -22.25 -0.05
C PHE A 6 -6.41 -22.57 -0.57
N GLU A 7 -7.42 -22.42 0.26
CA GLU A 7 -8.83 -22.61 -0.10
C GLU A 7 -9.57 -21.27 -0.06
N ARG A 8 -10.22 -20.90 -1.19
CA ARG A 8 -10.98 -19.65 -1.31
C ARG A 8 -12.41 -19.85 -0.80
N ASN A 9 -12.59 -19.83 0.51
CA ASN A 9 -13.91 -20.05 1.15
C ASN A 9 -14.62 -18.73 1.46
N LYS A 10 -13.92 -17.59 1.39
CA LYS A 10 -14.43 -16.25 1.71
C LYS A 10 -13.95 -15.23 0.68
N PRO A 11 -14.66 -14.10 0.49
CA PRO A 11 -14.15 -12.97 -0.27
C PRO A 11 -12.80 -12.51 0.32
N HIS A 12 -11.88 -12.14 -0.58
CA HIS A 12 -10.54 -11.67 -0.20
C HIS A 12 -10.44 -10.15 -0.32
N CYS A 13 -9.98 -9.50 0.76
CA CYS A 13 -9.79 -8.07 0.82
C CYS A 13 -8.38 -7.73 1.32
N ASN A 14 -7.72 -6.78 0.68
CA ASN A 14 -6.45 -6.23 1.13
C ASN A 14 -6.69 -4.99 1.97
N ILE A 15 -6.32 -5.05 3.23
CA ILE A 15 -6.40 -3.94 4.18
C ILE A 15 -5.01 -3.61 4.68
N GLY A 16 -4.80 -2.42 5.23
CA GLY A 16 -3.52 -2.13 5.88
C GLY A 16 -3.62 -1.00 6.88
N THR A 17 -2.62 -0.93 7.76
CA THR A 17 -2.48 0.14 8.74
C THR A 17 -1.63 1.28 8.21
N ILE A 18 -2.14 2.49 8.35
CA ILE A 18 -1.46 3.76 8.03
C ILE A 18 -1.55 4.70 9.23
N GLY A 19 -0.71 5.73 9.27
CA GLY A 19 -0.70 6.73 10.34
C GLY A 19 0.71 7.04 10.84
N HIS A 20 0.81 7.96 11.79
CA HIS A 20 2.07 8.47 12.31
C HIS A 20 2.92 7.37 12.98
N VAL A 21 4.23 7.60 13.08
CA VAL A 21 5.14 6.76 13.90
C VAL A 21 4.65 6.76 15.36
N ASP A 22 4.85 5.67 16.08
CA ASP A 22 4.47 5.48 17.49
C ASP A 22 2.96 5.58 17.81
N HIS A 23 2.07 5.71 16.82
CA HIS A 23 0.62 5.63 17.03
C HIS A 23 0.10 4.21 17.25
N GLY A 24 0.96 3.16 17.13
CA GLY A 24 0.65 1.79 17.49
C GLY A 24 0.08 0.94 16.36
N LYS A 25 0.44 1.20 15.08
CA LYS A 25 0.00 0.42 13.91
C LYS A 25 0.33 -1.06 14.02
N THR A 26 1.60 -1.40 14.24
CA THR A 26 2.07 -2.78 14.38
C THR A 26 1.48 -3.46 15.62
N THR A 27 1.32 -2.72 16.71
CA THR A 27 0.62 -3.23 17.91
C THR A 27 -0.84 -3.57 17.61
N LEU A 28 -1.54 -2.72 16.86
CA LEU A 28 -2.91 -2.98 16.43
C LEU A 28 -2.99 -4.22 15.51
N THR A 29 -2.06 -4.35 14.57
CA THR A 29 -1.98 -5.52 13.69
C THR A 29 -1.81 -6.80 14.49
N ALA A 30 -0.93 -6.81 15.50
CA ALA A 30 -0.77 -7.95 16.41
C ALA A 30 -2.03 -8.20 17.24
N ALA A 31 -2.67 -7.13 17.76
CA ALA A 31 -3.91 -7.24 18.54
C ALA A 31 -5.06 -7.81 17.71
N ILE A 32 -5.21 -7.41 16.44
CA ILE A 32 -6.23 -7.95 15.53
C ILE A 32 -6.05 -9.46 15.37
N THR A 33 -4.84 -9.92 15.00
CA THR A 33 -4.60 -11.35 14.77
C THR A 33 -4.84 -12.18 16.03
N LYS A 34 -4.39 -11.70 17.20
CA LYS A 34 -4.56 -12.38 18.46
C LYS A 34 -6.03 -12.43 18.90
N THR A 35 -6.73 -11.30 18.82
CA THR A 35 -8.16 -11.22 19.21
C THR A 35 -9.04 -12.09 18.32
N LEU A 36 -8.84 -12.08 17.00
CA LEU A 36 -9.59 -12.93 16.07
C LEU A 36 -9.31 -14.42 16.35
N HIS A 37 -8.04 -14.77 16.58
CA HIS A 37 -7.66 -16.14 16.91
C HIS A 37 -8.32 -16.63 18.22
N GLU A 38 -8.21 -15.86 19.30
CA GLU A 38 -8.71 -16.28 20.62
C GLU A 38 -10.24 -16.20 20.72
N ARG A 39 -10.87 -15.20 20.11
CA ARG A 39 -12.31 -14.95 20.23
C ARG A 39 -13.15 -15.67 19.17
N LEU A 40 -12.63 -15.83 17.96
CA LEU A 40 -13.36 -16.44 16.84
C LEU A 40 -12.79 -17.79 16.42
N GLY A 41 -11.60 -18.15 16.88
CA GLY A 41 -10.92 -19.40 16.48
C GLY A 41 -10.45 -19.37 15.03
N THR A 42 -10.25 -18.18 14.44
CA THR A 42 -9.85 -18.01 13.04
C THR A 42 -8.40 -17.56 12.92
N GLY A 43 -7.70 -18.03 11.88
CA GLY A 43 -6.32 -17.64 11.59
C GLY A 43 -5.29 -18.08 12.65
N GLU A 44 -4.14 -17.46 12.63
CA GLU A 44 -3.05 -17.66 13.59
C GLU A 44 -2.76 -16.33 14.31
N ALA A 45 -2.52 -16.36 15.62
CA ALA A 45 -2.03 -15.21 16.35
C ALA A 45 -0.58 -14.92 15.95
N VAL A 46 -0.33 -13.71 15.46
CA VAL A 46 1.02 -13.26 15.07
C VAL A 46 1.58 -12.35 16.15
N ALA A 47 2.68 -12.76 16.78
CA ALA A 47 3.34 -11.96 17.80
C ALA A 47 3.96 -10.69 17.15
N PHE A 48 4.00 -9.60 17.91
CA PHE A 48 4.55 -8.32 17.47
C PHE A 48 5.95 -8.46 16.85
N GLU A 49 6.84 -9.23 17.48
CA GLU A 49 8.21 -9.47 17.02
C GLU A 49 8.29 -10.28 15.72
N ASN A 50 7.18 -10.88 15.31
CA ASN A 50 7.08 -11.63 14.04
C ASN A 50 6.50 -10.78 12.89
N ILE A 51 5.98 -9.59 13.19
CA ILE A 51 5.58 -8.58 12.20
C ILE A 51 6.82 -7.79 11.83
N ASP A 52 7.46 -7.10 12.78
CA ASP A 52 8.73 -6.39 12.61
C ASP A 52 9.91 -7.37 12.74
N LYS A 53 10.36 -7.92 11.61
CA LYS A 53 11.33 -9.03 11.60
C LYS A 53 12.78 -8.60 11.50
N ALA A 54 13.05 -7.46 10.86
CA ALA A 54 14.40 -7.00 10.63
C ALA A 54 15.09 -6.62 11.94
N PRO A 55 16.37 -6.96 12.13
CA PRO A 55 17.12 -6.56 13.32
C PRO A 55 17.08 -5.05 13.59
N GLU A 56 17.13 -4.23 12.53
CA GLU A 56 17.06 -2.78 12.61
C GLU A 56 15.68 -2.27 13.05
N GLU A 57 14.60 -2.93 12.66
CA GLU A 57 13.23 -2.64 13.10
C GLU A 57 13.10 -2.86 14.60
N ARG A 58 13.61 -3.99 15.08
CA ARG A 58 13.58 -4.35 16.51
C ARG A 58 14.44 -3.42 17.37
N GLU A 59 15.63 -3.04 16.88
CA GLU A 59 16.56 -2.16 17.60
C GLU A 59 15.99 -0.73 17.71
N ARG A 60 15.34 -0.23 16.66
CA ARG A 60 14.78 1.11 16.62
C ARG A 60 13.35 1.21 17.12
N GLY A 61 12.62 0.08 17.22
CA GLY A 61 11.20 0.03 17.58
C GLY A 61 10.28 0.65 16.54
N ILE A 62 10.70 0.69 15.27
CA ILE A 62 9.93 1.27 14.16
C ILE A 62 9.87 0.32 12.98
N THR A 63 8.73 0.27 12.30
CA THR A 63 8.57 -0.49 11.05
C THR A 63 9.29 0.24 9.92
N ILE A 64 10.15 -0.48 9.21
CA ILE A 64 10.94 0.02 8.06
C ILE A 64 10.35 -0.51 6.75
N SER A 65 10.10 -1.82 6.70
CA SER A 65 9.56 -2.50 5.53
C SER A 65 8.09 -2.85 5.74
N THR A 66 7.32 -2.93 4.66
CA THR A 66 5.95 -3.45 4.75
C THR A 66 5.94 -4.90 5.21
N ALA A 67 5.11 -5.21 6.19
CA ALA A 67 4.88 -6.57 6.63
C ALA A 67 3.50 -7.05 6.18
N HIS A 68 3.43 -8.31 5.73
CA HIS A 68 2.18 -8.94 5.31
C HIS A 68 1.75 -9.98 6.32
N VAL A 69 0.51 -9.86 6.79
CA VAL A 69 -0.12 -10.76 7.75
C VAL A 69 -1.48 -11.20 7.20
N GLU A 70 -1.87 -12.46 7.41
CA GLU A 70 -3.21 -12.93 7.06
C GLU A 70 -4.07 -13.15 8.32
N TYR A 71 -5.35 -12.87 8.20
CA TYR A 71 -6.36 -13.22 9.19
C TYR A 71 -7.76 -13.30 8.57
N GLU A 72 -8.72 -13.79 9.33
CA GLU A 72 -10.09 -13.93 8.87
C GLU A 72 -11.08 -13.44 9.91
N THR A 73 -12.11 -12.71 9.44
CA THR A 73 -13.35 -12.52 10.17
C THR A 73 -14.34 -13.65 9.83
N LYS A 74 -15.54 -13.58 10.35
CA LYS A 74 -16.62 -14.51 9.95
C LYS A 74 -16.95 -14.37 8.45
N ASN A 75 -16.80 -13.17 7.89
CA ASN A 75 -17.28 -12.82 6.57
C ASN A 75 -16.18 -12.83 5.49
N ARG A 76 -14.92 -12.48 5.85
CA ARG A 76 -13.85 -12.22 4.90
C ARG A 76 -12.51 -12.81 5.31
N HIS A 77 -11.69 -13.07 4.30
CA HIS A 77 -10.26 -13.31 4.43
C HIS A 77 -9.49 -12.02 4.10
N TYR A 78 -8.58 -11.63 4.98
CA TYR A 78 -7.79 -10.40 4.86
C TYR A 78 -6.32 -10.69 4.64
N ALA A 79 -5.72 -10.02 3.64
CA ALA A 79 -4.30 -9.75 3.60
C ALA A 79 -4.07 -8.37 4.21
N HIS A 80 -3.34 -8.31 5.29
CA HIS A 80 -3.04 -7.07 5.99
C HIS A 80 -1.62 -6.61 5.71
N VAL A 81 -1.48 -5.36 5.27
CA VAL A 81 -0.20 -4.70 5.01
C VAL A 81 0.09 -3.73 6.15
N ASP A 82 1.04 -4.06 7.01
CA ASP A 82 1.51 -3.12 8.03
C ASP A 82 2.52 -2.15 7.42
N CYS A 83 2.17 -0.86 7.37
CA CYS A 83 2.98 0.17 6.70
C CYS A 83 3.87 0.91 7.70
N PRO A 84 5.11 1.28 7.29
CA PRO A 84 5.96 2.14 8.11
C PRO A 84 5.32 3.52 8.33
N GLY A 85 5.52 4.08 9.52
CA GLY A 85 5.00 5.40 9.89
C GLY A 85 6.01 6.53 9.74
N HIS A 86 7.31 6.23 9.63
CA HIS A 86 8.36 7.22 9.62
C HIS A 86 8.56 7.85 8.24
N ALA A 87 8.81 9.14 8.18
CA ALA A 87 8.98 9.92 6.94
C ALA A 87 10.06 9.37 5.99
N ASP A 88 11.14 8.79 6.54
CA ASP A 88 12.23 8.21 5.74
C ASP A 88 11.80 6.99 4.92
N TYR A 89 10.71 6.32 5.31
CA TYR A 89 10.22 5.08 4.70
C TYR A 89 8.93 5.25 3.89
N VAL A 90 8.58 6.48 3.55
CA VAL A 90 7.36 6.80 2.77
C VAL A 90 7.29 6.04 1.45
N LYS A 91 8.43 5.73 0.82
CA LYS A 91 8.47 4.86 -0.38
C LYS A 91 7.81 3.50 -0.12
N ASN A 92 8.11 2.88 1.01
CA ASN A 92 7.52 1.59 1.39
C ASN A 92 6.05 1.74 1.77
N MET A 93 5.68 2.86 2.40
CA MET A 93 4.27 3.21 2.67
C MET A 93 3.48 3.35 1.37
N ILE A 94 3.98 4.08 0.37
CA ILE A 94 3.33 4.24 -0.94
C ILE A 94 3.13 2.87 -1.61
N THR A 95 4.17 2.04 -1.61
CA THR A 95 4.09 0.68 -2.19
C THR A 95 3.05 -0.18 -1.47
N GLY A 96 3.02 -0.14 -0.14
CA GLY A 96 2.03 -0.88 0.66
C GLY A 96 0.61 -0.35 0.42
N ALA A 97 0.41 0.97 0.48
CA ALA A 97 -0.90 1.60 0.29
C ALA A 97 -1.48 1.33 -1.11
N ALA A 98 -0.65 1.27 -2.15
CA ALA A 98 -1.10 0.93 -3.51
C ALA A 98 -1.68 -0.48 -3.63
N GLN A 99 -1.47 -1.34 -2.64
CA GLN A 99 -1.99 -2.70 -2.60
C GLN A 99 -3.33 -2.81 -1.85
N MET A 100 -3.79 -1.76 -1.17
CA MET A 100 -4.94 -1.81 -0.28
C MET A 100 -6.26 -1.57 -1.01
N ASP A 101 -7.29 -2.31 -0.63
CA ASP A 101 -8.69 -2.08 -0.99
C ASP A 101 -9.37 -1.15 0.02
N GLY A 102 -8.80 -1.02 1.22
CA GLY A 102 -9.15 -0.08 2.27
C GLY A 102 -8.00 0.06 3.26
N ALA A 103 -7.98 1.12 4.05
CA ALA A 103 -6.97 1.37 5.07
C ALA A 103 -7.58 1.57 6.45
N ILE A 104 -6.86 1.14 7.49
CA ILE A 104 -7.11 1.48 8.88
C ILE A 104 -6.16 2.61 9.26
N LEU A 105 -6.69 3.81 9.44
CA LEU A 105 -5.93 4.95 9.93
C LEU A 105 -5.81 4.86 11.45
N VAL A 106 -4.59 4.77 11.95
CA VAL A 106 -4.32 4.71 13.39
C VAL A 106 -3.86 6.07 13.89
N VAL A 107 -4.62 6.66 14.81
CA VAL A 107 -4.32 7.94 15.45
C VAL A 107 -4.30 7.74 16.96
N ALA A 108 -3.20 8.12 17.62
CA ALA A 108 -3.15 8.08 19.09
C ALA A 108 -3.98 9.23 19.67
N ALA A 109 -4.91 8.93 20.56
CA ALA A 109 -5.75 9.92 21.23
C ALA A 109 -4.93 10.94 22.06
N THR A 110 -3.74 10.52 22.53
CA THR A 110 -2.82 11.39 23.27
C THR A 110 -2.15 12.46 22.43
N ASP A 111 -1.99 12.20 21.12
CA ASP A 111 -1.16 13.03 20.23
C ASP A 111 -2.01 13.74 19.16
N GLY A 112 -3.22 13.22 18.87
CA GLY A 112 -4.09 13.73 17.82
C GLY A 112 -3.51 13.57 16.41
N VAL A 113 -3.91 14.45 15.51
CA VAL A 113 -3.45 14.45 14.12
C VAL A 113 -2.04 15.02 14.00
N MET A 114 -1.11 14.21 13.50
CA MET A 114 0.31 14.55 13.34
C MET A 114 0.69 14.71 11.85
N ALA A 115 1.91 15.18 11.58
CA ALA A 115 2.37 15.46 10.22
C ALA A 115 2.30 14.25 9.29
N GLN A 116 2.75 13.06 9.74
CA GLN A 116 2.67 11.86 8.91
C GLN A 116 1.23 11.34 8.78
N THR A 117 0.32 11.64 9.72
CA THR A 117 -1.11 11.33 9.58
C THR A 117 -1.66 12.02 8.33
N ARG A 118 -1.39 13.33 8.18
CA ARG A 118 -1.78 14.12 6.99
C ARG A 118 -1.15 13.57 5.71
N GLU A 119 0.17 13.32 5.72
CA GLU A 119 0.88 12.77 4.56
C GLU A 119 0.34 11.39 4.14
N HIS A 120 0.05 10.51 5.11
CA HIS A 120 -0.46 9.17 4.81
C HIS A 120 -1.87 9.18 4.21
N ILE A 121 -2.77 10.06 4.68
CA ILE A 121 -4.11 10.22 4.11
C ILE A 121 -4.00 10.74 2.68
N LEU A 122 -3.20 11.79 2.46
CA LEU A 122 -2.93 12.37 1.15
C LEU A 122 -2.40 11.30 0.17
N LEU A 123 -1.35 10.56 0.58
CA LEU A 123 -0.75 9.52 -0.25
C LEU A 123 -1.72 8.38 -0.54
N SER A 124 -2.51 7.96 0.45
CA SER A 124 -3.56 6.95 0.25
C SER A 124 -4.57 7.39 -0.80
N ARG A 125 -5.00 8.65 -0.76
CA ARG A 125 -5.87 9.22 -1.79
C ARG A 125 -5.24 9.19 -3.18
N GLN A 126 -3.95 9.56 -3.26
CA GLN A 126 -3.21 9.61 -4.52
C GLN A 126 -2.98 8.24 -5.15
N VAL A 127 -2.61 7.23 -4.37
CA VAL A 127 -2.44 5.86 -4.88
C VAL A 127 -3.76 5.14 -5.10
N GLY A 128 -4.88 5.73 -4.67
CA GLY A 128 -6.23 5.26 -4.97
C GLY A 128 -6.83 4.32 -3.95
N VAL A 129 -6.40 4.37 -2.68
CA VAL A 129 -7.11 3.69 -1.59
C VAL A 129 -8.52 4.28 -1.49
N PRO A 130 -9.58 3.48 -1.68
CA PRO A 130 -10.92 4.03 -1.82
C PRO A 130 -11.65 4.26 -0.49
N TYR A 131 -11.27 3.53 0.57
CA TYR A 131 -11.96 3.53 1.86
C TYR A 131 -10.98 3.63 3.02
N ILE A 132 -11.35 4.40 4.05
CA ILE A 132 -10.63 4.50 5.32
C ILE A 132 -11.60 4.17 6.46
N VAL A 133 -11.12 3.41 7.44
CA VAL A 133 -11.73 3.24 8.77
C VAL A 133 -10.71 3.74 9.78
N VAL A 134 -11.13 4.38 10.86
CA VAL A 134 -10.21 4.96 11.84
C VAL A 134 -10.22 4.14 13.12
N PHE A 135 -9.03 3.88 13.65
CA PHE A 135 -8.84 3.39 15.01
C PHE A 135 -8.14 4.47 15.85
N MET A 136 -8.89 5.11 16.73
CA MET A 136 -8.37 6.05 17.72
C MET A 136 -7.76 5.25 18.86
N ASN A 137 -6.43 5.14 18.86
CA ASN A 137 -5.67 4.27 19.74
C ASN A 137 -5.23 5.00 21.03
N LYS A 138 -4.80 4.25 22.04
CA LYS A 138 -4.31 4.74 23.35
C LYS A 138 -5.39 5.48 24.14
N CYS A 139 -6.67 5.17 23.95
CA CYS A 139 -7.76 5.80 24.71
C CYS A 139 -7.71 5.43 26.19
N ASP A 140 -7.04 4.34 26.57
CA ASP A 140 -6.77 3.97 27.97
C ASP A 140 -5.87 4.97 28.72
N MET A 141 -5.21 5.88 28.01
CA MET A 141 -4.33 6.92 28.56
C MET A 141 -5.00 8.30 28.65
N VAL A 142 -6.25 8.43 28.24
CA VAL A 142 -6.98 9.69 28.18
C VAL A 142 -8.23 9.58 29.06
N ASP A 143 -8.22 10.30 30.18
CA ASP A 143 -9.33 10.32 31.14
C ASP A 143 -10.40 11.38 30.80
N ASP A 144 -10.09 12.32 29.91
CA ASP A 144 -10.97 13.43 29.53
C ASP A 144 -11.77 13.09 28.25
N PRO A 145 -13.09 12.89 28.35
CA PRO A 145 -13.93 12.62 27.18
C PRO A 145 -13.95 13.79 26.16
N GLU A 146 -13.80 15.03 26.61
CA GLU A 146 -13.81 16.21 25.71
C GLU A 146 -12.59 16.19 24.78
N LEU A 147 -11.46 15.67 25.27
CA LEU A 147 -10.26 15.49 24.44
C LEU A 147 -10.49 14.43 23.35
N LEU A 148 -11.16 13.32 23.67
CA LEU A 148 -11.49 12.29 22.67
C LEU A 148 -12.43 12.83 21.60
N GLU A 149 -13.43 13.63 21.98
CA GLU A 149 -14.34 14.30 21.03
C GLU A 149 -13.60 15.30 20.13
N LEU A 150 -12.66 16.04 20.69
CA LEU A 150 -11.83 16.99 19.92
C LEU A 150 -10.98 16.27 18.87
N VAL A 151 -10.33 15.17 19.24
CA VAL A 151 -9.52 14.36 18.31
C VAL A 151 -10.41 13.72 17.23
N ASP A 152 -11.62 13.24 17.58
CA ASP A 152 -12.60 12.73 16.61
C ASP A 152 -12.95 13.81 15.57
N MET A 153 -13.27 15.02 16.01
CA MET A 153 -13.59 16.14 15.10
C MET A 153 -12.40 16.49 14.19
N GLU A 154 -11.19 16.57 14.73
CA GLU A 154 -9.97 16.87 13.97
C GLU A 154 -9.72 15.83 12.88
N ILE A 155 -9.92 14.54 13.19
CA ILE A 155 -9.79 13.44 12.22
C ILE A 155 -10.82 13.58 11.10
N ARG A 156 -12.10 13.87 11.43
CA ARG A 156 -13.17 14.04 10.43
C ARG A 156 -12.91 15.21 9.51
N GLU A 157 -12.52 16.36 10.06
CA GLU A 157 -12.14 17.54 9.27
C GLU A 157 -11.01 17.21 8.30
N LEU A 158 -9.98 16.51 8.77
CA LEU A 158 -8.85 16.11 7.93
C LEU A 158 -9.26 15.14 6.82
N LEU A 159 -10.11 14.16 7.11
CA LEU A 159 -10.61 13.23 6.09
C LEU A 159 -11.41 13.97 5.01
N ASN A 160 -12.27 14.93 5.42
CA ASN A 160 -13.04 15.76 4.49
C ASN A 160 -12.12 16.65 3.62
N GLU A 161 -11.05 17.21 4.19
CA GLU A 161 -10.03 17.99 3.47
C GLU A 161 -9.42 17.21 2.32
N TYR A 162 -9.16 15.90 2.54
CA TYR A 162 -8.60 15.01 1.51
C TYR A 162 -9.65 14.20 0.73
N GLU A 163 -10.89 14.68 0.69
CA GLU A 163 -11.99 14.11 -0.09
C GLU A 163 -12.37 12.67 0.29
N PHE A 164 -12.17 12.27 1.53
CA PHE A 164 -12.81 11.09 2.11
C PHE A 164 -14.09 11.53 2.85
N PRO A 165 -15.11 10.67 2.99
CA PRO A 165 -16.37 11.03 3.67
C PRO A 165 -16.18 11.05 5.19
N GLY A 166 -15.47 12.07 5.71
CA GLY A 166 -15.06 12.15 7.12
C GLY A 166 -16.21 12.06 8.11
N ASP A 167 -17.38 12.67 7.79
CA ASP A 167 -18.56 12.66 8.66
C ASP A 167 -19.15 11.25 8.82
N ASP A 168 -19.08 10.43 7.77
CA ASP A 168 -19.66 9.08 7.75
C ASP A 168 -18.61 7.99 8.09
N THR A 169 -17.32 8.33 8.08
CA THR A 169 -16.23 7.38 8.32
C THR A 169 -16.32 6.80 9.74
N PRO A 170 -16.32 5.46 9.91
CA PRO A 170 -16.30 4.83 11.23
C PRO A 170 -15.00 5.19 11.97
N ILE A 171 -15.14 5.67 13.21
CA ILE A 171 -14.03 5.92 14.14
C ILE A 171 -14.27 5.07 15.39
N ILE A 172 -13.39 4.11 15.64
CA ILE A 172 -13.45 3.23 16.79
C ILE A 172 -12.41 3.66 17.80
N GLN A 173 -12.85 3.94 19.02
CA GLN A 173 -12.00 4.28 20.15
C GLN A 173 -11.54 3.02 20.86
N GLY A 174 -10.22 2.87 21.07
CA GLY A 174 -9.70 1.66 21.68
C GLY A 174 -8.26 1.79 22.20
N SER A 175 -7.75 0.66 22.70
CA SER A 175 -6.35 0.49 23.07
C SER A 175 -5.82 -0.81 22.51
N ALA A 176 -4.97 -0.69 21.50
CA ALA A 176 -4.37 -1.86 20.85
C ALA A 176 -3.47 -2.65 21.82
N LEU A 177 -2.74 -1.95 22.71
CA LEU A 177 -1.88 -2.60 23.70
C LEU A 177 -2.70 -3.41 24.71
N LYS A 178 -3.76 -2.82 25.26
CA LYS A 178 -4.63 -3.51 26.21
C LYS A 178 -5.36 -4.69 25.58
N ALA A 179 -5.82 -4.56 24.35
CA ALA A 179 -6.41 -5.65 23.58
C ALA A 179 -5.40 -6.77 23.32
N LEU A 180 -4.12 -6.42 23.04
CA LEU A 180 -3.05 -7.39 22.84
C LEU A 180 -2.69 -8.11 24.14
N GLU A 181 -2.69 -7.41 25.29
CA GLU A 181 -2.48 -8.00 26.61
C GLU A 181 -3.60 -8.99 26.97
N ASP A 182 -4.86 -8.56 26.85
CA ASP A 182 -6.06 -9.37 27.14
C ASP A 182 -7.13 -9.21 26.03
N PRO A 183 -7.17 -10.13 25.04
CA PRO A 183 -8.18 -10.13 23.98
C PRO A 183 -9.62 -10.35 24.47
N THR A 184 -9.81 -10.77 25.73
CA THR A 184 -11.15 -10.98 26.31
C THR A 184 -11.71 -9.76 27.03
N SER A 185 -10.91 -8.71 27.19
CA SER A 185 -11.28 -7.45 27.80
C SER A 185 -12.20 -6.61 26.89
N GLU A 186 -12.74 -5.53 27.45
CA GLU A 186 -13.48 -4.51 26.67
C GLU A 186 -12.67 -3.95 25.49
N TRP A 187 -11.36 -3.87 25.61
CA TRP A 187 -10.47 -3.44 24.53
C TRP A 187 -10.39 -4.45 23.39
N GLY A 188 -10.48 -5.75 23.69
CA GLY A 188 -10.65 -6.80 22.69
C GLY A 188 -12.00 -6.67 21.96
N ASP A 189 -13.07 -6.29 22.67
CA ASP A 189 -14.36 -5.98 22.02
C ASP A 189 -14.24 -4.82 21.04
N LYS A 190 -13.43 -3.79 21.35
CA LYS A 190 -13.17 -2.67 20.43
C LYS A 190 -12.40 -3.09 19.17
N VAL A 191 -11.52 -4.07 19.27
CA VAL A 191 -10.85 -4.66 18.08
C VAL A 191 -11.86 -5.44 17.23
N LEU A 192 -12.80 -6.17 17.83
CA LEU A 192 -13.88 -6.83 17.07
C LEU A 192 -14.80 -5.79 16.42
N GLU A 193 -15.17 -4.71 17.13
CA GLU A 193 -15.95 -3.58 16.58
C GLU A 193 -15.23 -2.94 15.39
N LEU A 194 -13.91 -2.75 15.45
CA LEU A 194 -13.11 -2.29 14.31
C LEU A 194 -13.24 -3.24 13.12
N MET A 195 -13.13 -4.55 13.33
CA MET A 195 -13.22 -5.50 12.22
C MET A 195 -14.63 -5.61 11.64
N ASP A 196 -15.67 -5.46 12.45
CA ASP A 196 -17.06 -5.37 11.99
C ASP A 196 -17.29 -4.08 11.18
N ALA A 197 -16.67 -2.96 11.60
CA ALA A 197 -16.68 -1.72 10.83
C ALA A 197 -15.96 -1.88 9.49
N VAL A 198 -14.79 -2.52 9.45
CA VAL A 198 -14.07 -2.81 8.21
C VAL A 198 -14.90 -3.72 7.29
N ASP A 199 -15.51 -4.79 7.83
CA ASP A 199 -16.36 -5.71 7.06
C ASP A 199 -17.57 -5.00 6.41
N SER A 200 -18.15 -4.00 7.09
CA SER A 200 -19.33 -3.28 6.62
C SER A 200 -19.04 -2.06 5.77
N TRP A 201 -17.97 -1.33 6.07
CA TRP A 201 -17.62 -0.07 5.40
C TRP A 201 -16.85 -0.25 4.10
N VAL A 202 -15.95 -1.23 4.06
CA VAL A 202 -15.19 -1.56 2.86
C VAL A 202 -15.98 -2.59 2.05
N PRO A 203 -16.49 -2.27 0.86
CA PRO A 203 -17.23 -3.23 0.04
C PRO A 203 -16.31 -4.35 -0.48
N ASP A 204 -16.89 -5.45 -0.93
CA ASP A 204 -16.12 -6.50 -1.62
C ASP A 204 -15.48 -5.93 -2.88
N PRO A 205 -14.15 -6.02 -3.02
CA PRO A 205 -13.47 -5.42 -4.15
C PRO A 205 -13.85 -6.07 -5.47
N VAL A 206 -14.15 -5.26 -6.48
CA VAL A 206 -14.34 -5.73 -7.86
C VAL A 206 -12.97 -6.08 -8.45
N ARG A 207 -12.79 -7.33 -8.85
CA ARG A 207 -11.53 -7.85 -9.39
C ARG A 207 -11.56 -7.95 -10.91
N GLU A 208 -10.59 -7.34 -11.58
CA GLU A 208 -10.46 -7.37 -13.04
C GLU A 208 -9.76 -8.65 -13.50
N THR A 209 -10.40 -9.80 -13.28
CA THR A 209 -9.83 -11.13 -13.61
C THR A 209 -9.80 -11.41 -15.10
N ASP A 210 -10.66 -10.76 -15.89
CA ASP A 210 -10.76 -10.97 -17.36
C ASP A 210 -9.66 -10.24 -18.16
N LYS A 211 -8.94 -9.30 -17.52
CA LYS A 211 -7.82 -8.61 -18.16
C LYS A 211 -6.55 -9.46 -18.20
N PRO A 212 -5.60 -9.14 -19.11
CA PRO A 212 -4.30 -9.79 -19.10
C PRO A 212 -3.59 -9.63 -17.75
N PHE A 213 -2.95 -10.69 -17.27
CA PHE A 213 -2.20 -10.72 -16.01
C PHE A 213 -1.17 -9.60 -15.93
N LEU A 214 -1.12 -8.93 -14.78
CA LEU A 214 -0.13 -7.93 -14.41
C LEU A 214 0.10 -7.98 -12.90
N MET A 215 1.37 -8.07 -12.49
CA MET A 215 1.79 -8.01 -11.09
C MET A 215 3.06 -7.14 -10.96
N PRO A 216 2.98 -5.97 -10.31
CA PRO A 216 4.17 -5.22 -9.92
C PRO A 216 5.00 -6.00 -8.90
N VAL A 217 6.33 -6.00 -9.09
CA VAL A 217 7.26 -6.68 -8.21
C VAL A 217 7.56 -5.80 -6.99
N GLU A 218 7.27 -6.30 -5.81
CA GLU A 218 7.50 -5.63 -4.53
C GLU A 218 8.84 -6.04 -3.91
N ASP A 219 9.11 -7.34 -3.89
CA ASP A 219 10.37 -7.87 -3.38
C ASP A 219 10.81 -9.11 -4.18
N VAL A 220 12.10 -9.43 -4.10
CA VAL A 220 12.69 -10.58 -4.79
C VAL A 220 13.66 -11.29 -3.85
N PHE A 221 13.47 -12.58 -3.67
CA PHE A 221 14.37 -13.40 -2.88
C PHE A 221 14.62 -14.77 -3.51
N THR A 222 15.60 -15.48 -2.99
CA THR A 222 15.93 -16.83 -3.45
C THR A 222 15.58 -17.86 -2.39
N ILE A 223 14.89 -18.93 -2.81
CA ILE A 223 14.67 -20.10 -1.97
C ILE A 223 15.69 -21.16 -2.38
N THR A 224 16.55 -21.57 -1.43
CA THR A 224 17.55 -22.60 -1.68
C THR A 224 16.92 -23.88 -2.24
N GLY A 225 17.42 -24.35 -3.40
CA GLY A 225 16.93 -25.55 -4.09
C GLY A 225 15.62 -25.37 -4.87
N ARG A 226 14.98 -24.17 -4.84
CA ARG A 226 13.75 -23.91 -5.59
C ARG A 226 13.90 -22.80 -6.64
N GLY A 227 14.74 -21.78 -6.38
CA GLY A 227 14.99 -20.70 -7.32
C GLY A 227 14.54 -19.33 -6.82
N THR A 228 14.40 -18.38 -7.75
CA THR A 228 14.03 -17.00 -7.48
C THR A 228 12.52 -16.85 -7.38
N VAL A 229 12.08 -16.11 -6.36
CA VAL A 229 10.69 -15.77 -6.11
C VAL A 229 10.53 -14.26 -6.22
N ALA A 230 9.58 -13.81 -7.03
CA ALA A 230 9.12 -12.43 -7.04
C ALA A 230 7.80 -12.33 -6.27
N THR A 231 7.71 -11.40 -5.35
CA THR A 231 6.46 -11.12 -4.60
C THR A 231 5.79 -9.86 -5.10
N GLY A 232 4.48 -9.83 -4.96
CA GLY A 232 3.67 -8.66 -5.29
C GLY A 232 2.17 -8.98 -5.21
N ARG A 233 1.36 -7.93 -5.31
CA ARG A 233 -0.07 -8.07 -5.49
C ARG A 233 -0.40 -8.21 -6.97
N VAL A 234 -1.22 -9.17 -7.33
CA VAL A 234 -1.78 -9.25 -8.69
C VAL A 234 -2.71 -8.06 -8.90
N GLU A 235 -2.30 -7.15 -9.77
CA GLU A 235 -3.08 -5.93 -10.07
C GLU A 235 -4.33 -6.27 -10.88
N ARG A 236 -4.18 -7.14 -11.88
CA ARG A 236 -5.27 -7.62 -12.74
C ARG A 236 -4.97 -8.97 -13.37
N GLY A 237 -6.00 -9.61 -13.87
CA GLY A 237 -5.91 -10.90 -14.57
C GLY A 237 -5.77 -12.08 -13.63
N THR A 238 -5.44 -13.22 -14.24
CA THR A 238 -5.19 -14.50 -13.56
C THR A 238 -3.84 -15.04 -13.98
N LEU A 239 -3.20 -15.81 -13.10
CA LEU A 239 -1.91 -16.47 -13.31
C LEU A 239 -2.02 -17.93 -12.91
N HIS A 240 -1.62 -18.83 -13.81
CA HIS A 240 -1.62 -20.27 -13.56
C HIS A 240 -0.20 -20.83 -13.51
N LEU A 241 -0.08 -22.02 -12.94
CA LEU A 241 1.16 -22.78 -13.03
C LEU A 241 1.48 -23.08 -14.50
N SER A 242 2.75 -22.94 -14.86
CA SER A 242 3.28 -23.12 -16.22
C SER A 242 2.96 -22.00 -17.21
N ASP A 243 2.31 -20.92 -16.78
CA ASP A 243 2.15 -19.74 -17.61
C ASP A 243 3.52 -19.11 -17.94
N GLU A 244 3.67 -18.67 -19.20
CA GLU A 244 4.77 -17.82 -19.63
C GLU A 244 4.46 -16.38 -19.26
N VAL A 245 5.43 -15.68 -18.65
CA VAL A 245 5.35 -14.26 -18.29
C VAL A 245 6.56 -13.50 -18.80
N GLU A 246 6.39 -12.22 -19.01
CA GLU A 246 7.46 -11.26 -19.27
C GLU A 246 7.79 -10.46 -18.00
N ILE A 247 9.10 -10.23 -17.80
CA ILE A 247 9.65 -9.29 -16.81
C ILE A 247 9.95 -8.01 -17.56
N ILE A 248 9.30 -6.91 -17.20
CA ILE A 248 9.38 -5.62 -17.90
C ILE A 248 9.60 -4.46 -16.92
N GLY A 249 10.12 -3.35 -17.43
CA GLY A 249 10.36 -2.11 -16.66
C GLY A 249 11.79 -1.98 -16.15
N ILE A 250 12.20 -0.75 -15.86
CA ILE A 250 13.54 -0.32 -15.41
C ILE A 250 14.60 -0.52 -16.49
N HIS A 251 14.68 -1.72 -17.07
CA HIS A 251 15.59 -2.07 -18.16
C HIS A 251 14.84 -2.10 -19.51
N GLU A 252 15.58 -1.91 -20.59
CA GLU A 252 15.03 -2.01 -21.95
C GLU A 252 14.83 -3.47 -22.40
N ASP A 253 15.60 -4.39 -21.83
CA ASP A 253 15.53 -5.80 -22.14
C ASP A 253 14.30 -6.45 -21.48
N ILE A 254 13.47 -7.06 -22.31
CA ILE A 254 12.34 -7.90 -21.87
C ILE A 254 12.84 -9.32 -21.67
N ARG A 255 12.62 -9.87 -20.48
CA ARG A 255 12.94 -11.27 -20.18
C ARG A 255 11.69 -12.09 -20.08
N LYS A 256 11.74 -13.31 -20.61
CA LYS A 256 10.65 -14.29 -20.53
C LYS A 256 11.00 -15.38 -19.55
N THR A 257 10.02 -15.83 -18.81
CA THR A 257 10.15 -16.96 -17.90
C THR A 257 8.83 -17.70 -17.74
N VAL A 258 8.87 -18.83 -17.08
CA VAL A 258 7.70 -19.66 -16.80
C VAL A 258 7.49 -19.78 -15.31
N ILE A 259 6.25 -19.67 -14.88
CA ILE A 259 5.84 -19.81 -13.47
C ILE A 259 5.89 -21.29 -13.07
N THR A 260 6.70 -21.63 -12.08
CA THR A 260 6.85 -23.00 -11.58
C THR A 260 6.19 -23.25 -10.22
N GLY A 261 5.75 -22.18 -9.56
CA GLY A 261 5.02 -22.26 -8.29
C GLY A 261 4.38 -20.94 -7.95
N ILE A 262 3.25 -21.01 -7.28
CA ILE A 262 2.54 -19.84 -6.76
C ILE A 262 2.24 -20.11 -5.29
N GLU A 263 2.56 -19.16 -4.43
CA GLU A 263 2.33 -19.25 -2.98
C GLU A 263 1.70 -17.98 -2.47
N MET A 264 0.77 -18.10 -1.55
CA MET A 264 0.19 -17.00 -0.77
C MET A 264 0.18 -17.41 0.71
N PHE A 265 0.79 -16.59 1.59
CA PHE A 265 0.91 -16.90 3.02
C PHE A 265 1.42 -18.32 3.32
N ARG A 266 2.47 -18.73 2.59
CA ARG A 266 3.11 -20.07 2.69
C ARG A 266 2.23 -21.26 2.26
N LYS A 267 1.03 -21.01 1.73
CA LYS A 267 0.12 -22.00 1.14
C LYS A 267 0.29 -22.02 -0.36
N LEU A 268 0.15 -23.20 -0.98
CA LEU A 268 0.26 -23.39 -2.43
C LEU A 268 -1.05 -22.98 -3.10
N LEU A 269 -0.93 -22.30 -4.26
CA LEU A 269 -2.05 -22.01 -5.15
C LEU A 269 -1.82 -22.69 -6.50
N ASP A 270 -2.90 -23.20 -7.09
CA ASP A 270 -2.89 -23.64 -8.49
C ASP A 270 -3.09 -22.45 -9.44
N GLU A 271 -3.81 -21.42 -8.97
CA GLU A 271 -4.16 -20.20 -9.68
C GLU A 271 -4.11 -19.00 -8.74
N ALA A 272 -3.52 -17.89 -9.19
CA ALA A 272 -3.65 -16.58 -8.56
C ALA A 272 -4.53 -15.66 -9.41
N GLN A 273 -5.29 -14.78 -8.75
CA GLN A 273 -6.17 -13.82 -9.41
C GLN A 273 -5.94 -12.40 -8.91
N ALA A 274 -6.47 -11.43 -9.64
CA ALA A 274 -6.44 -10.03 -9.26
C ALA A 274 -6.81 -9.85 -7.78
N GLY A 275 -5.99 -9.13 -7.03
CA GLY A 275 -6.11 -8.90 -5.59
C GLY A 275 -5.25 -9.82 -4.72
N ASP A 276 -4.76 -10.95 -5.21
CA ASP A 276 -3.94 -11.86 -4.40
C ASP A 276 -2.52 -11.30 -4.20
N ASN A 277 -2.01 -11.41 -2.97
CA ASN A 277 -0.62 -11.13 -2.65
C ASN A 277 0.18 -12.44 -2.73
N ILE A 278 0.98 -12.59 -3.76
CA ILE A 278 1.62 -13.87 -4.07
C ILE A 278 3.15 -13.78 -4.13
N GLY A 279 3.77 -14.92 -3.94
CA GLY A 279 5.13 -15.21 -4.38
C GLY A 279 5.09 -16.11 -5.60
N ALA A 280 5.56 -15.60 -6.73
CA ALA A 280 5.67 -16.33 -7.99
C ALA A 280 7.09 -16.89 -8.14
N LEU A 281 7.22 -18.22 -8.27
CA LEU A 281 8.49 -18.90 -8.50
C LEU A 281 8.83 -18.91 -9.98
N LEU A 282 9.98 -18.34 -10.33
CA LEU A 282 10.40 -18.08 -11.71
C LEU A 282 11.44 -19.11 -12.16
N ARG A 283 11.22 -19.72 -13.35
CA ARG A 283 12.14 -20.69 -13.93
C ARG A 283 13.36 -20.02 -14.54
N GLY A 284 14.57 -20.42 -14.10
CA GLY A 284 15.83 -20.01 -14.73
C GLY A 284 16.19 -18.52 -14.57
N ILE A 285 15.51 -17.79 -13.71
CA ILE A 285 15.81 -16.39 -13.39
C ILE A 285 16.67 -16.34 -12.11
N GLN A 286 17.78 -15.62 -12.18
CA GLN A 286 18.60 -15.36 -11.01
C GLN A 286 18.09 -14.13 -10.25
N ARG A 287 18.42 -14.03 -8.94
CA ARG A 287 18.02 -12.90 -8.09
C ARG A 287 18.46 -11.52 -8.65
N THR A 288 19.58 -11.48 -9.37
CA THR A 288 20.17 -10.28 -9.98
C THR A 288 19.54 -9.90 -11.33
N GLU A 289 18.63 -10.73 -11.84
CA GLU A 289 18.00 -10.54 -13.16
C GLU A 289 16.57 -9.99 -13.06
N ILE A 290 16.08 -9.82 -11.85
CA ILE A 290 14.78 -9.22 -11.55
C ILE A 290 14.90 -8.38 -10.28
N GLU A 291 14.24 -7.25 -10.24
CA GLU A 291 14.28 -6.34 -9.10
C GLU A 291 12.93 -5.69 -8.80
N ARG A 292 12.80 -5.14 -7.59
CA ARG A 292 11.65 -4.35 -7.17
C ARG A 292 11.41 -3.20 -8.17
N GLY A 293 10.16 -2.98 -8.53
CA GLY A 293 9.76 -1.92 -9.45
C GLY A 293 9.53 -2.38 -10.88
N GLN A 294 10.05 -3.58 -11.24
CA GLN A 294 9.63 -4.24 -12.46
C GLN A 294 8.23 -4.84 -12.34
N CYS A 295 7.67 -5.29 -13.46
CA CYS A 295 6.38 -5.99 -13.48
C CYS A 295 6.52 -7.36 -14.14
N LEU A 296 5.77 -8.34 -13.60
CA LEU A 296 5.45 -9.58 -14.31
C LEU A 296 4.13 -9.38 -15.06
N CYS A 297 4.09 -9.68 -16.34
CA CYS A 297 2.88 -9.55 -17.12
C CYS A 297 2.72 -10.69 -18.14
N LYS A 298 1.49 -10.86 -18.64
CA LYS A 298 1.24 -11.72 -19.80
C LYS A 298 2.04 -11.22 -21.00
N PRO A 299 2.73 -12.08 -21.75
CA PRO A 299 3.57 -11.66 -22.86
C PRO A 299 2.87 -10.71 -23.84
N GLY A 300 3.51 -9.57 -24.11
CA GLY A 300 3.03 -8.54 -25.03
C GLY A 300 1.81 -7.73 -24.55
N SER A 301 1.33 -7.91 -23.34
CA SER A 301 0.11 -7.24 -22.84
C SER A 301 0.35 -5.83 -22.31
N VAL A 302 1.56 -5.52 -21.87
CA VAL A 302 1.96 -4.20 -21.34
C VAL A 302 3.27 -3.79 -21.98
N LYS A 303 3.42 -2.50 -22.25
CA LYS A 303 4.66 -1.90 -22.77
C LYS A 303 5.30 -0.99 -21.76
N CYS A 304 6.60 -0.81 -21.89
CA CYS A 304 7.35 0.16 -21.10
C CYS A 304 7.54 1.43 -21.91
N HIS A 305 7.41 2.58 -21.24
CA HIS A 305 7.54 3.91 -21.85
C HIS A 305 8.42 4.80 -20.98
N LYS A 306 9.14 5.70 -21.64
CA LYS A 306 9.94 6.76 -20.99
C LYS A 306 9.24 8.11 -21.07
N LYS A 307 8.46 8.36 -22.14
CA LYS A 307 7.88 9.67 -22.39
C LYS A 307 6.37 9.60 -22.48
N PHE A 308 5.71 10.52 -21.77
CA PHE A 308 4.25 10.57 -21.67
C PHE A 308 3.76 11.99 -21.37
N THR A 309 2.49 12.27 -21.65
CA THR A 309 1.80 13.43 -21.11
C THR A 309 1.03 13.05 -19.85
N ALA A 310 0.96 13.95 -18.91
CA ALA A 310 0.30 13.74 -17.64
C ALA A 310 -0.48 14.97 -17.19
N GLN A 311 -1.64 14.76 -16.60
CA GLN A 311 -2.33 15.75 -15.80
C GLN A 311 -1.76 15.70 -14.38
N VAL A 312 -1.20 16.82 -13.92
CA VAL A 312 -0.50 16.90 -12.62
C VAL A 312 -1.10 18.00 -11.77
N TYR A 313 -1.39 17.68 -10.53
CA TYR A 313 -1.70 18.64 -9.48
C TYR A 313 -0.47 18.87 -8.60
N VAL A 314 -0.09 20.11 -8.40
CA VAL A 314 1.06 20.52 -7.60
C VAL A 314 0.57 20.90 -6.21
N LEU A 315 0.98 20.16 -5.18
CA LEU A 315 0.54 20.40 -3.80
C LEU A 315 0.98 21.76 -3.30
N THR A 316 0.07 22.42 -2.59
CA THR A 316 0.33 23.69 -1.89
C THR A 316 1.22 23.49 -0.67
N LYS A 317 1.72 24.60 -0.11
CA LYS A 317 2.49 24.56 1.15
C LYS A 317 1.66 23.99 2.30
N ASP A 318 0.38 24.33 2.37
CA ASP A 318 -0.52 23.92 3.46
C ASP A 318 -0.83 22.40 3.37
N GLU A 319 -0.80 21.82 2.17
CA GLU A 319 -0.86 20.39 1.92
C GLU A 319 0.48 19.66 2.13
N GLY A 320 1.51 20.34 2.65
CA GLY A 320 2.84 19.78 2.86
C GLY A 320 3.74 19.78 1.61
N GLY A 321 3.27 20.36 0.51
CA GLY A 321 3.95 20.43 -0.77
C GLY A 321 5.00 21.55 -0.87
N ARG A 322 5.12 22.10 -2.07
CA ARG A 322 6.08 23.19 -2.37
C ARG A 322 5.55 24.56 -1.93
N HIS A 323 6.46 25.47 -1.67
CA HIS A 323 6.17 26.89 -1.44
C HIS A 323 6.74 27.79 -2.54
N THR A 324 7.44 27.20 -3.53
CA THR A 324 8.03 27.91 -4.65
C THR A 324 7.58 27.27 -5.98
N PRO A 325 7.46 28.06 -7.06
CA PRO A 325 7.17 27.50 -8.37
C PRO A 325 8.31 26.61 -8.88
N PHE A 326 8.04 25.80 -9.88
CA PHE A 326 9.07 25.16 -10.69
C PHE A 326 8.94 25.55 -12.16
N PHE A 327 10.02 25.34 -12.90
CA PHE A 327 10.18 25.76 -14.29
C PHE A 327 10.44 24.53 -15.18
N ASN A 328 10.52 24.73 -16.48
CA ASN A 328 10.95 23.70 -17.41
C ASN A 328 12.26 23.04 -16.97
N ASN A 329 12.43 21.78 -17.28
CA ASN A 329 13.54 20.93 -16.85
C ASN A 329 13.58 20.64 -15.34
N TYR A 330 12.47 20.79 -14.62
CA TYR A 330 12.34 20.31 -13.24
C TYR A 330 12.49 18.81 -13.19
N ARG A 331 13.27 18.30 -12.21
CA ARG A 331 13.70 16.89 -12.12
C ARG A 331 13.35 16.24 -10.79
N PRO A 332 12.08 15.98 -10.52
CA PRO A 332 11.65 15.25 -9.32
C PRO A 332 11.72 13.73 -9.52
N GLN A 333 11.37 13.00 -8.46
CA GLN A 333 11.12 11.56 -8.50
C GLN A 333 9.64 11.27 -8.71
N PHE A 334 9.35 10.39 -9.65
CA PHE A 334 8.02 9.87 -9.97
C PHE A 334 7.86 8.48 -9.38
N TYR A 335 6.80 8.26 -8.64
CA TYR A 335 6.47 7.00 -7.99
C TYR A 335 5.31 6.33 -8.71
N PHE A 336 5.61 5.24 -9.42
CA PHE A 336 4.64 4.39 -10.11
C PHE A 336 4.60 3.02 -9.47
N ARG A 337 3.44 2.55 -9.00
CA ARG A 337 3.31 1.23 -8.37
C ARG A 337 4.41 1.00 -7.31
N THR A 338 5.35 0.09 -7.60
CA THR A 338 6.44 -0.29 -6.69
C THR A 338 7.80 0.36 -7.04
N THR A 339 7.86 1.17 -8.12
CA THR A 339 9.09 1.82 -8.58
C THR A 339 9.08 3.33 -8.34
N ASP A 340 10.27 3.89 -8.21
CA ASP A 340 10.52 5.32 -8.28
C ASP A 340 11.58 5.61 -9.35
N VAL A 341 11.36 6.64 -10.13
CA VAL A 341 12.23 7.03 -11.24
C VAL A 341 12.30 8.53 -11.37
N THR A 342 13.50 9.05 -11.61
CA THR A 342 13.67 10.47 -11.92
C THR A 342 13.12 10.78 -13.31
N GLY A 343 12.38 11.87 -13.44
CA GLY A 343 11.88 12.35 -14.72
C GLY A 343 12.11 13.84 -14.88
N VAL A 344 12.15 14.29 -16.14
CA VAL A 344 12.22 15.70 -16.52
C VAL A 344 10.84 16.17 -16.90
N CYS A 345 10.39 17.29 -16.31
CA CYS A 345 9.12 17.91 -16.61
C CYS A 345 9.31 19.01 -17.66
N ASP A 346 8.52 18.95 -18.73
CA ASP A 346 8.39 20.00 -19.73
C ASP A 346 6.97 20.58 -19.67
N LEU A 347 6.89 21.88 -19.36
CA LEU A 347 5.63 22.61 -19.28
C LEU A 347 5.08 22.89 -20.69
N PRO A 348 3.75 23.08 -20.83
CA PRO A 348 3.15 23.41 -22.11
C PRO A 348 3.70 24.70 -22.69
N GLU A 349 3.62 24.86 -24.02
CA GLU A 349 4.04 26.06 -24.72
C GLU A 349 3.29 27.31 -24.17
N GLY A 350 4.03 28.35 -23.82
CA GLY A 350 3.49 29.57 -23.23
C GLY A 350 3.36 29.56 -21.70
N VAL A 351 3.66 28.43 -21.04
CA VAL A 351 3.70 28.31 -19.55
C VAL A 351 5.16 28.39 -19.10
N GLU A 352 5.53 29.48 -18.46
CA GLU A 352 6.91 29.70 -18.01
C GLU A 352 7.18 28.97 -16.69
N MET A 353 6.19 28.89 -15.79
CA MET A 353 6.32 28.28 -14.48
C MET A 353 5.01 27.61 -14.05
N CYS A 354 5.11 26.68 -13.11
CA CYS A 354 4.00 26.03 -12.45
C CYS A 354 4.03 26.37 -10.94
N MET A 355 2.92 26.89 -10.42
CA MET A 355 2.79 27.30 -9.02
C MET A 355 2.24 26.15 -8.15
N PRO A 356 2.54 26.14 -6.85
CA PRO A 356 1.80 25.31 -5.92
C PRO A 356 0.29 25.61 -5.98
N GLY A 357 -0.54 24.55 -6.08
CA GLY A 357 -1.99 24.64 -6.29
C GLY A 357 -2.42 24.55 -7.76
N ASP A 358 -1.48 24.62 -8.70
CA ASP A 358 -1.83 24.49 -10.11
C ASP A 358 -2.15 23.05 -10.51
N ASN A 359 -3.07 22.95 -11.46
CA ASN A 359 -3.38 21.72 -12.17
C ASN A 359 -2.98 21.88 -13.63
N VAL A 360 -1.93 21.20 -14.06
CA VAL A 360 -1.28 21.41 -15.36
C VAL A 360 -1.11 20.11 -16.12
N GLU A 361 -1.34 20.14 -17.41
CA GLU A 361 -0.94 19.05 -18.30
C GLU A 361 0.50 19.31 -18.75
N MET A 362 1.41 18.36 -18.51
CA MET A 362 2.82 18.48 -18.86
C MET A 362 3.34 17.23 -19.54
N THR A 363 4.44 17.36 -20.24
CA THR A 363 5.19 16.23 -20.78
C THR A 363 6.26 15.83 -19.78
N VAL A 364 6.40 14.52 -19.55
CA VAL A 364 7.42 13.96 -18.65
C VAL A 364 8.27 12.97 -19.42
N GLU A 365 9.60 13.07 -19.24
CA GLU A 365 10.56 12.11 -19.79
C GLU A 365 11.35 11.48 -18.65
N LEU A 366 11.18 10.16 -18.47
CA LEU A 366 11.82 9.37 -17.41
C LEU A 366 13.22 8.90 -17.82
N ILE A 367 14.13 8.78 -16.86
CA ILE A 367 15.49 8.26 -17.12
C ILE A 367 15.49 6.75 -17.41
N HIS A 368 14.49 6.00 -16.92
CA HIS A 368 14.30 4.57 -17.15
C HIS A 368 12.88 4.28 -17.64
N PRO A 369 12.68 3.22 -18.45
CA PRO A 369 11.34 2.85 -18.90
C PRO A 369 10.52 2.26 -17.75
N VAL A 370 9.24 2.58 -17.71
CA VAL A 370 8.28 2.08 -16.73
C VAL A 370 7.12 1.41 -17.46
N ALA A 371 6.66 0.28 -16.93
CA ALA A 371 5.43 -0.37 -17.40
C ALA A 371 4.25 0.59 -17.21
N MET A 372 3.73 1.13 -18.31
CA MET A 372 2.84 2.28 -18.28
C MET A 372 1.66 2.10 -19.23
N GLU A 373 0.51 2.60 -18.78
CA GLU A 373 -0.73 2.67 -19.58
C GLU A 373 -1.44 3.99 -19.27
N GLN A 374 -2.31 4.42 -20.18
CA GLN A 374 -3.17 5.58 -19.97
C GLN A 374 -4.01 5.40 -18.67
N GLY A 375 -4.11 6.46 -17.87
CA GLY A 375 -4.84 6.47 -16.61
C GLY A 375 -4.00 6.04 -15.39
N LEU A 376 -2.78 5.53 -15.58
CA LEU A 376 -1.90 5.16 -14.46
C LEU A 376 -1.62 6.38 -13.59
N ARG A 377 -1.86 6.25 -12.29
CA ARG A 377 -1.60 7.29 -11.29
C ARG A 377 -0.16 7.22 -10.79
N PHE A 378 0.35 8.36 -10.37
CA PHE A 378 1.67 8.49 -9.77
C PHE A 378 1.74 9.63 -8.76
N ALA A 379 2.69 9.53 -7.84
CA ALA A 379 3.07 10.61 -6.95
C ALA A 379 4.39 11.24 -7.41
N ILE A 380 4.57 12.53 -7.13
CA ILE A 380 5.80 13.28 -7.40
C ILE A 380 6.43 13.66 -6.07
N ARG A 381 7.71 13.36 -5.88
CA ARG A 381 8.44 13.65 -4.65
C ARG A 381 9.74 14.40 -4.92
N GLU A 382 10.08 15.28 -4.00
CA GLU A 382 11.33 16.05 -3.99
C GLU A 382 11.80 16.24 -2.56
N GLY A 383 13.09 16.00 -2.27
CA GLY A 383 13.69 16.23 -0.97
C GLY A 383 12.96 15.53 0.20
N GLY A 384 12.44 14.33 -0.03
CA GLY A 384 11.72 13.54 0.98
C GLY A 384 10.26 13.96 1.18
N ARG A 385 9.72 14.91 0.41
CA ARG A 385 8.33 15.38 0.48
C ARG A 385 7.54 15.03 -0.78
N THR A 386 6.26 14.76 -0.63
CA THR A 386 5.33 14.69 -1.76
C THR A 386 4.99 16.10 -2.20
N VAL A 387 5.25 16.42 -3.46
CA VAL A 387 5.09 17.77 -4.03
C VAL A 387 4.01 17.83 -5.10
N GLY A 388 3.50 16.69 -5.51
CA GLY A 388 2.42 16.62 -6.49
C GLY A 388 1.97 15.19 -6.72
N SER A 389 0.89 15.08 -7.47
CA SER A 389 0.36 13.82 -7.97
C SER A 389 -0.20 14.00 -9.37
N GLY A 390 -0.32 12.91 -10.09
CA GLY A 390 -0.85 12.98 -11.43
C GLY A 390 -1.32 11.63 -11.96
N ARG A 391 -1.84 11.69 -13.18
CA ARG A 391 -2.18 10.50 -13.97
C ARG A 391 -1.68 10.65 -15.39
N VAL A 392 -1.31 9.54 -15.99
CA VAL A 392 -0.89 9.46 -17.38
C VAL A 392 -2.10 9.75 -18.28
N VAL A 393 -1.99 10.75 -19.14
CA VAL A 393 -3.01 11.11 -20.14
C VAL A 393 -2.78 10.33 -21.42
N SER A 394 -1.53 10.35 -21.91
CA SER A 394 -1.13 9.58 -23.08
C SER A 394 0.34 9.17 -23.00
N VAL A 395 0.68 8.06 -23.59
CA VAL A 395 2.07 7.61 -23.76
C VAL A 395 2.58 8.08 -25.12
N ILE A 396 3.83 8.54 -25.17
CA ILE A 396 4.45 9.10 -26.39
C ILE A 396 5.49 8.13 -26.93
N GLU A 397 6.37 7.59 -26.04
CA GLU A 397 7.45 6.68 -26.40
C GLU A 397 7.85 5.77 -25.21
#